data_45fed574b2d540e19f063302e345f75d
#
_entry.id   45fed574b2d540e19f063302e345f75d
#
_cell.length_a   1.000
_cell.length_b   1.000
_cell.length_c   1.000
_cell.angle_alpha   90.00
_cell.angle_beta   90.00
_cell.angle_gamma   90.00
#
_symmetry.space_group_name_H-M   'P 1'
#
loop_
_entity.id
_entity.type
_entity.pdbx_description
1 polymer ?
#
loop_
_entity_poly.entity_id
_entity_poly.type
_entity_poly.pdbx_seq_one_letter_code
_entity_poly.pdbx_strand_id
1 'polypeptide(L)'
;MIGAVEGYAMTNVFPLLGNALAARDTVRNEQVHRFIQDVLVEVNLKLWKLEQRIDKEYMKTEDFLNFFHKTLLRAAVDLRREKMKMFANIIVNSTLKGNADALNGKKYLFDETIDKIDEGLFEFLLRMSTRRMLDDNTLNKGWKGDDDDLKLLGIDEKKFFFNADYLLSVGVLVRLPRFNLEDNGALVYHDEYFVTQYGVDFVEYVRDQDMTEDAAVEEVAMT
;
A
#
# COMPACT_ATOMS: atom_id res chain seq x y z
N MET A 1 -13.62 22.07 19.47
CA MET A 1 -13.43 22.53 18.07
C MET A 1 -13.27 21.38 17.06
N ILE A 2 -12.87 20.17 17.46
CA ILE A 2 -12.72 19.00 16.56
C ILE A 2 -14.09 18.53 16.01
N GLY A 3 -15.15 18.48 16.82
CA GLY A 3 -16.46 17.99 16.38
C GLY A 3 -17.21 18.83 15.33
N ALA A 4 -16.88 20.13 15.19
CA ALA A 4 -17.51 20.98 14.17
C ALA A 4 -16.89 20.81 12.76
N VAL A 5 -15.60 20.47 12.71
CA VAL A 5 -14.89 20.17 11.45
C VAL A 5 -15.30 18.80 10.92
N GLU A 6 -15.48 17.81 11.80
CA GLU A 6 -15.97 16.47 11.45
C GLU A 6 -17.37 16.53 10.83
N GLY A 7 -18.29 17.32 11.40
CA GLY A 7 -19.66 17.46 10.89
C GLY A 7 -19.75 18.13 9.52
N TYR A 8 -18.91 19.14 9.26
CA TYR A 8 -18.99 19.94 8.03
C TYR A 8 -18.36 19.22 6.83
N ALA A 9 -17.24 18.57 7.02
CA ALA A 9 -16.59 17.78 5.97
C ALA A 9 -17.39 16.53 5.60
N MET A 10 -17.94 15.83 6.61
CA MET A 10 -18.72 14.60 6.42
C MET A 10 -20.05 14.83 5.69
N THR A 11 -20.73 15.95 5.92
CA THR A 11 -22.06 16.20 5.34
C THR A 11 -22.04 16.82 3.95
N ASN A 12 -21.01 17.62 3.63
CA ASN A 12 -20.99 18.39 2.37
C ASN A 12 -20.12 17.77 1.28
N VAL A 13 -19.06 17.04 1.65
CA VAL A 13 -18.14 16.45 0.66
C VAL A 13 -18.50 14.99 0.36
N PHE A 14 -19.04 14.24 1.34
CA PHE A 14 -19.27 12.81 1.19
C PHE A 14 -20.58 12.33 1.84
N PRO A 15 -21.74 12.49 1.18
CA PRO A 15 -22.99 11.86 1.65
C PRO A 15 -22.87 10.32 1.79
N LEU A 16 -21.89 9.71 1.12
CA LEU A 16 -21.62 8.28 1.17
C LEU A 16 -20.94 7.83 2.47
N LEU A 17 -20.10 8.68 3.09
CA LEU A 17 -19.55 8.41 4.42
C LEU A 17 -20.65 8.43 5.48
N GLY A 18 -21.70 9.22 5.27
CA GLY A 18 -22.90 9.19 6.12
C GLY A 18 -23.61 7.83 6.10
N ASN A 19 -23.70 7.18 4.93
CA ASN A 19 -24.29 5.84 4.82
C ASN A 19 -23.39 4.74 5.42
N ALA A 20 -22.06 4.86 5.30
CA ALA A 20 -21.13 3.95 5.97
C ALA A 20 -21.16 4.10 7.49
N LEU A 21 -21.39 5.32 7.99
CA LEU A 21 -21.61 5.58 9.41
C LEU A 21 -22.98 5.06 9.89
N ALA A 22 -24.01 5.02 9.04
CA ALA A 22 -25.31 4.42 9.37
C ALA A 22 -25.24 2.87 9.47
N ALA A 23 -24.35 2.21 8.71
CA ALA A 23 -24.03 0.79 8.89
C ALA A 23 -23.34 0.47 10.23
N ARG A 24 -22.86 1.50 10.91
CA ARG A 24 -22.21 1.48 12.22
C ARG A 24 -23.09 0.88 13.33
N ASP A 25 -24.40 1.03 13.27
CA ASP A 25 -25.32 0.57 14.33
C ASP A 25 -25.43 -0.96 14.42
N THR A 26 -24.89 -1.69 13.45
CA THR A 26 -24.86 -3.16 13.45
C THR A 26 -23.63 -3.75 14.12
N VAL A 27 -22.59 -2.94 14.38
CA VAL A 27 -21.33 -3.39 15.00
C VAL A 27 -21.35 -3.16 16.51
N ARG A 28 -21.59 -4.22 17.29
CA ARG A 28 -21.73 -4.17 18.76
C ARG A 28 -20.45 -3.96 19.56
N ASN A 29 -19.27 -3.93 18.91
CA ASN A 29 -17.99 -3.84 19.62
C ASN A 29 -17.42 -2.42 19.55
N GLU A 30 -17.29 -1.73 20.69
CA GLU A 30 -16.73 -0.38 20.77
C GLU A 30 -15.32 -0.24 20.16
N GLN A 31 -14.49 -1.26 20.26
CA GLN A 31 -13.13 -1.22 19.69
C GLN A 31 -13.19 -1.19 18.17
N VAL A 32 -14.04 -2.01 17.58
CA VAL A 32 -14.27 -2.03 16.12
C VAL A 32 -14.81 -0.68 15.64
N HIS A 33 -15.77 -0.11 16.39
CA HIS A 33 -16.30 1.22 16.10
C HIS A 33 -15.23 2.30 16.09
N ARG A 34 -14.38 2.33 17.14
CA ARG A 34 -13.28 3.30 17.21
C ARG A 34 -12.31 3.13 16.06
N PHE A 35 -11.92 1.89 15.76
CA PHE A 35 -11.00 1.62 14.66
C PHE A 35 -11.56 2.06 13.31
N ILE A 36 -12.83 1.74 13.01
CA ILE A 36 -13.48 2.23 11.77
C ILE A 36 -13.55 3.76 11.76
N GLN A 37 -13.84 4.40 12.88
CA GLN A 37 -13.81 5.86 12.97
C GLN A 37 -12.44 6.43 12.66
N ASP A 38 -11.38 5.85 13.22
CA ASP A 38 -10.00 6.27 12.97
C ASP A 38 -9.64 6.12 11.47
N VAL A 39 -10.02 5.00 10.83
CA VAL A 39 -9.84 4.81 9.36
C VAL A 39 -10.60 5.90 8.58
N LEU A 40 -11.85 6.17 8.92
CA LEU A 40 -12.66 7.19 8.24
C LEU A 40 -12.12 8.61 8.42
N VAL A 41 -11.61 8.93 9.60
CA VAL A 41 -10.94 10.22 9.85
C VAL A 41 -9.70 10.35 8.98
N GLU A 42 -8.87 9.32 8.91
CA GLU A 42 -7.66 9.31 8.06
C GLU A 42 -8.02 9.44 6.58
N VAL A 43 -9.00 8.68 6.09
CA VAL A 43 -9.53 8.80 4.71
C VAL A 43 -9.99 10.23 4.44
N ASN A 44 -10.77 10.83 5.33
CA ASN A 44 -11.30 12.16 5.15
C ASN A 44 -10.22 13.24 5.09
N LEU A 45 -9.21 13.16 5.97
CA LEU A 45 -8.07 14.07 5.98
C LEU A 45 -7.29 14.02 4.65
N LYS A 46 -7.03 12.81 4.15
CA LYS A 46 -6.33 12.61 2.86
C LYS A 46 -7.17 13.08 1.67
N LEU A 47 -8.46 12.76 1.63
CA LEU A 47 -9.36 13.21 0.57
C LEU A 47 -9.46 14.75 0.53
N TRP A 48 -9.44 15.41 1.69
CA TRP A 48 -9.43 16.87 1.74
C TRP A 48 -8.17 17.46 1.09
N LYS A 49 -7.00 16.91 1.38
CA LYS A 49 -5.74 17.33 0.78
C LYS A 49 -5.68 17.10 -0.73
N LEU A 50 -6.29 16.02 -1.20
CA LEU A 50 -6.25 15.58 -2.58
C LEU A 50 -7.51 15.98 -3.40
N GLU A 51 -8.34 16.91 -2.90
CA GLU A 51 -9.68 17.19 -3.45
C GLU A 51 -9.70 17.43 -4.96
N GLN A 52 -8.70 18.12 -5.52
CA GLN A 52 -8.60 18.41 -6.96
C GLN A 52 -8.29 17.16 -7.81
N ARG A 53 -7.69 16.14 -7.21
CA ARG A 53 -7.27 14.90 -7.86
C ARG A 53 -8.34 13.81 -7.80
N ILE A 54 -9.40 14.01 -7.02
CA ILE A 54 -10.46 13.01 -6.78
C ILE A 54 -11.40 12.93 -7.98
N ASP A 55 -11.76 11.71 -8.35
CA ASP A 55 -12.87 11.41 -9.25
C ASP A 55 -14.18 11.32 -8.46
N LYS A 56 -14.90 12.46 -8.36
CA LYS A 56 -16.17 12.57 -7.63
C LYS A 56 -17.29 11.75 -8.27
N GLU A 57 -17.22 11.50 -9.58
CA GLU A 57 -18.25 10.69 -10.27
C GLU A 57 -18.02 9.22 -10.02
N TYR A 58 -16.75 8.75 -10.03
CA TYR A 58 -16.43 7.38 -9.67
C TYR A 58 -16.88 7.04 -8.23
N MET A 59 -16.72 7.95 -7.29
CA MET A 59 -17.15 7.74 -5.90
C MET A 59 -18.66 7.51 -5.73
N LYS A 60 -19.48 7.86 -6.70
CA LYS A 60 -20.94 7.62 -6.72
C LYS A 60 -21.31 6.26 -7.30
N THR A 61 -20.36 5.57 -7.92
CA THR A 61 -20.62 4.27 -8.58
C THR A 61 -20.84 3.16 -7.56
N GLU A 62 -21.62 2.17 -7.96
CA GLU A 62 -21.83 0.95 -7.16
C GLU A 62 -20.52 0.19 -6.94
N ASP A 63 -19.61 0.21 -7.91
CA ASP A 63 -18.30 -0.43 -7.81
C ASP A 63 -17.45 0.18 -6.67
N PHE A 64 -17.36 1.51 -6.59
CA PHE A 64 -16.66 2.17 -5.49
C PHE A 64 -17.34 1.88 -4.14
N LEU A 65 -18.67 1.95 -4.08
CA LEU A 65 -19.40 1.70 -2.84
C LEU A 65 -19.19 0.28 -2.31
N ASN A 66 -19.20 -0.70 -3.19
CA ASN A 66 -18.94 -2.09 -2.84
C ASN A 66 -17.51 -2.30 -2.38
N PHE A 67 -16.53 -1.70 -3.07
CA PHE A 67 -15.14 -1.73 -2.67
C PHE A 67 -14.93 -1.09 -1.29
N PHE A 68 -15.41 0.12 -1.10
CA PHE A 68 -15.33 0.87 0.16
C PHE A 68 -15.91 0.08 1.34
N HIS A 69 -17.11 -0.47 1.16
CA HIS A 69 -17.77 -1.27 2.19
C HIS A 69 -16.98 -2.55 2.53
N LYS A 70 -16.47 -3.26 1.52
CA LYS A 70 -15.63 -4.44 1.73
C LYS A 70 -14.35 -4.11 2.51
N THR A 71 -13.65 -3.05 2.10
CA THR A 71 -12.41 -2.62 2.76
C THR A 71 -12.65 -2.21 4.21
N LEU A 72 -13.74 -1.50 4.50
CA LEU A 72 -14.11 -1.18 5.88
C LEU A 72 -14.46 -2.43 6.71
N LEU A 73 -15.14 -3.42 6.13
CA LEU A 73 -15.42 -4.68 6.83
C LEU A 73 -14.14 -5.44 7.16
N ARG A 74 -13.15 -5.47 6.25
CA ARG A 74 -11.83 -6.07 6.51
C ARG A 74 -11.09 -5.32 7.60
N ALA A 75 -11.05 -4.00 7.53
CA ALA A 75 -10.47 -3.16 8.58
C ALA A 75 -11.12 -3.40 9.94
N ALA A 76 -12.44 -3.68 9.97
CA ALA A 76 -13.19 -4.00 11.18
C ALA A 76 -12.83 -5.36 11.79
N VAL A 77 -12.32 -6.29 11.00
CA VAL A 77 -11.85 -7.61 11.46
C VAL A 77 -10.39 -7.54 11.88
N ASP A 78 -9.56 -6.78 11.14
CA ASP A 78 -8.14 -6.61 11.41
C ASP A 78 -7.90 -5.31 12.19
N LEU A 79 -8.03 -5.34 13.49
CA LEU A 79 -7.92 -4.16 14.36
C LEU A 79 -6.46 -3.68 14.59
N ARG A 80 -5.52 -4.11 13.77
CA ARG A 80 -4.11 -3.68 13.87
C ARG A 80 -3.96 -2.23 13.43
N ARG A 81 -3.50 -1.38 14.34
CA ARG A 81 -3.35 0.07 14.08
C ARG A 81 -2.36 0.39 12.95
N GLU A 82 -1.33 -0.43 12.80
CA GLU A 82 -0.36 -0.31 11.71
C GLU A 82 -1.00 -0.44 10.32
N LYS A 83 -2.08 -1.21 10.21
CA LYS A 83 -2.82 -1.38 8.95
C LYS A 83 -3.86 -0.28 8.68
N MET A 84 -4.19 0.51 9.68
CA MET A 84 -5.18 1.59 9.52
C MET A 84 -4.83 2.52 8.35
N LYS A 85 -3.56 2.94 8.28
CA LYS A 85 -3.08 3.80 7.19
C LYS A 85 -3.14 3.10 5.83
N MET A 86 -2.81 1.80 5.77
CA MET A 86 -2.89 1.02 4.53
C MET A 86 -4.33 0.95 4.02
N PHE A 87 -5.31 0.66 4.89
CA PHE A 87 -6.73 0.67 4.52
C PHE A 87 -7.21 2.06 4.11
N ALA A 88 -6.78 3.12 4.80
CA ALA A 88 -7.11 4.48 4.41
C ALA A 88 -6.51 4.83 3.03
N ASN A 89 -5.25 4.51 2.81
CA ASN A 89 -4.56 4.77 1.55
C ASN A 89 -5.21 4.06 0.37
N ILE A 90 -5.56 2.78 0.51
CA ILE A 90 -6.19 2.02 -0.57
C ILE A 90 -7.57 2.59 -0.94
N ILE A 91 -8.34 3.05 0.03
CA ILE A 91 -9.61 3.74 -0.20
C ILE A 91 -9.37 5.05 -0.97
N VAL A 92 -8.48 5.90 -0.46
CA VAL A 92 -8.17 7.21 -1.06
C VAL A 92 -7.63 7.06 -2.48
N ASN A 93 -6.62 6.19 -2.67
CA ASN A 93 -6.00 6.00 -3.97
C ASN A 93 -6.96 5.41 -5.01
N SER A 94 -7.98 4.65 -4.56
CA SER A 94 -9.05 4.18 -5.47
C SER A 94 -9.91 5.32 -6.03
N THR A 95 -9.97 6.47 -5.34
CA THR A 95 -10.76 7.63 -5.77
C THR A 95 -10.00 8.59 -6.68
N LEU A 96 -8.69 8.41 -6.88
CA LEU A 96 -7.90 9.32 -7.70
C LEU A 96 -8.23 9.16 -9.18
N LYS A 97 -8.27 10.28 -9.91
CA LYS A 97 -8.51 10.30 -11.36
C LYS A 97 -7.52 9.41 -12.09
N GLY A 98 -8.03 8.55 -12.96
CA GLY A 98 -7.25 7.59 -13.74
C GLY A 98 -7.02 6.24 -13.03
N ASN A 99 -7.16 6.14 -11.71
CA ASN A 99 -6.94 4.90 -10.98
C ASN A 99 -8.13 3.91 -11.13
N ALA A 100 -9.34 4.42 -11.27
CA ALA A 100 -10.54 3.59 -11.44
C ALA A 100 -10.40 2.64 -12.65
N ASP A 101 -9.92 3.15 -13.79
CA ASP A 101 -9.74 2.37 -15.03
C ASP A 101 -8.45 1.55 -15.02
N ALA A 102 -7.34 2.15 -14.56
CA ALA A 102 -6.02 1.50 -14.56
C ALA A 102 -5.95 0.28 -13.63
N LEU A 103 -6.77 0.28 -12.58
CA LEU A 103 -6.73 -0.73 -11.51
C LEU A 103 -7.96 -1.63 -11.49
N ASN A 104 -8.74 -1.65 -12.58
CA ASN A 104 -9.98 -2.43 -12.68
C ASN A 104 -9.75 -3.90 -12.23
N GLY A 105 -10.37 -4.28 -11.12
CA GLY A 105 -10.23 -5.59 -10.47
C GLY A 105 -9.02 -5.72 -9.53
N LYS A 106 -7.89 -5.05 -9.75
CA LYS A 106 -6.68 -5.16 -8.90
C LYS A 106 -6.89 -4.61 -7.49
N LYS A 107 -7.72 -3.56 -7.32
CA LYS A 107 -8.01 -2.97 -6.00
C LYS A 107 -8.54 -3.98 -4.99
N TYR A 108 -9.35 -4.94 -5.43
CA TYR A 108 -9.86 -6.02 -4.57
C TYR A 108 -8.75 -7.00 -4.17
N LEU A 109 -7.80 -7.27 -5.08
CA LEU A 109 -6.64 -8.10 -4.79
C LEU A 109 -5.67 -7.38 -3.83
N PHE A 110 -5.49 -6.07 -3.99
CA PHE A 110 -4.67 -5.27 -3.08
C PHE A 110 -5.27 -5.23 -1.67
N ASP A 111 -6.58 -5.07 -1.55
CA ASP A 111 -7.31 -5.15 -0.29
C ASP A 111 -7.10 -6.52 0.40
N GLU A 112 -7.10 -7.62 -0.37
CA GLU A 112 -6.77 -8.97 0.14
C GLU A 112 -5.29 -9.12 0.52
N THR A 113 -4.40 -8.42 -0.15
CA THR A 113 -2.97 -8.46 0.14
C THR A 113 -2.65 -7.72 1.42
N ILE A 114 -3.34 -6.62 1.74
CA ILE A 114 -3.20 -5.92 3.03
C ILE A 114 -3.49 -6.84 4.21
N ASP A 115 -4.45 -7.75 4.11
CA ASP A 115 -4.73 -8.70 5.20
C ASP A 115 -3.52 -9.58 5.53
N LYS A 116 -2.72 -9.91 4.52
CA LYS A 116 -1.58 -10.85 4.61
C LYS A 116 -0.27 -10.16 4.97
N ILE A 117 -0.12 -8.87 4.69
CA ILE A 117 1.14 -8.11 4.87
C ILE A 117 1.01 -7.23 6.11
N ASP A 118 1.96 -7.32 7.04
CA ASP A 118 2.10 -6.37 8.15
C ASP A 118 2.95 -5.14 7.72
N GLU A 119 3.07 -4.15 8.61
CA GLU A 119 3.84 -2.93 8.34
C GLU A 119 5.31 -3.24 8.04
N GLY A 120 5.92 -4.19 8.78
CA GLY A 120 7.32 -4.56 8.57
C GLY A 120 7.57 -5.21 7.21
N LEU A 121 6.65 -6.06 6.76
CA LEU A 121 6.68 -6.67 5.43
C LEU A 121 6.41 -5.63 4.33
N PHE A 122 5.50 -4.69 4.58
CA PHE A 122 5.24 -3.60 3.63
C PHE A 122 6.46 -2.69 3.48
N GLU A 123 7.10 -2.27 4.57
CA GLU A 123 8.34 -1.49 4.57
C GLU A 123 9.48 -2.23 3.83
N PHE A 124 9.62 -3.53 4.06
CA PHE A 124 10.59 -4.36 3.36
C PHE A 124 10.32 -4.36 1.84
N LEU A 125 9.07 -4.61 1.43
CA LEU A 125 8.67 -4.58 0.02
C LEU A 125 8.85 -3.18 -0.60
N LEU A 126 8.52 -2.12 0.13
CA LEU A 126 8.71 -0.73 -0.30
C LEU A 126 10.19 -0.46 -0.60
N ARG A 127 11.11 -0.85 0.30
CA ARG A 127 12.55 -0.68 0.10
C ARG A 127 13.06 -1.48 -1.10
N MET A 128 12.60 -2.71 -1.28
CA MET A 128 12.94 -3.52 -2.45
C MET A 128 12.45 -2.88 -3.76
N SER A 129 11.24 -2.29 -3.76
CA SER A 129 10.66 -1.66 -4.95
C SER A 129 11.31 -0.33 -5.31
N THR A 130 11.73 0.47 -4.32
CA THR A 130 12.36 1.78 -4.54
C THR A 130 13.67 1.67 -5.32
N ARG A 131 14.49 0.65 -5.05
CA ARG A 131 15.73 0.41 -5.82
C ARG A 131 15.47 0.17 -7.31
N ARG A 132 14.34 -0.44 -7.64
CA ARG A 132 13.95 -0.67 -9.04
C ARG A 132 13.62 0.64 -9.78
N MET A 133 13.18 1.68 -9.06
CA MET A 133 12.80 2.96 -9.65
C MET A 133 13.98 3.91 -9.84
N LEU A 134 15.06 3.77 -9.04
CA LEU A 134 16.20 4.69 -9.04
C LEU A 134 17.25 4.39 -10.10
N ASP A 135 17.23 3.22 -10.73
CA ASP A 135 18.31 2.82 -11.63
C ASP A 135 17.80 2.05 -12.85
N ASP A 136 17.57 2.76 -13.94
CA ASP A 136 17.17 2.19 -15.24
C ASP A 136 18.16 1.14 -15.76
N ASN A 137 19.42 1.17 -15.31
CA ASN A 137 20.44 0.18 -15.66
C ASN A 137 20.40 -1.07 -14.76
N THR A 138 19.74 -1.03 -13.60
CA THR A 138 19.62 -2.17 -12.67
C THR A 138 18.30 -2.94 -12.79
N LEU A 139 17.46 -2.63 -13.78
CA LEU A 139 16.20 -3.34 -14.05
C LEU A 139 16.32 -4.88 -14.11
N ASN A 140 17.54 -5.39 -14.27
CA ASN A 140 17.84 -6.82 -14.37
C ASN A 140 18.55 -7.40 -13.12
N LYS A 141 18.81 -6.58 -12.08
CA LYS A 141 19.51 -7.07 -10.88
C LYS A 141 18.49 -7.35 -9.79
N GLY A 142 18.33 -8.61 -9.46
CA GLY A 142 17.52 -9.05 -8.33
C GLY A 142 18.24 -8.86 -6.99
N TRP A 143 17.51 -9.08 -5.92
CA TRP A 143 18.03 -9.10 -4.55
C TRP A 143 18.51 -10.52 -4.22
N LYS A 144 19.74 -10.65 -3.72
CA LYS A 144 20.37 -11.95 -3.42
C LYS A 144 20.36 -12.28 -1.93
N GLY A 145 20.18 -11.26 -1.09
CA GLY A 145 20.37 -11.37 0.35
C GLY A 145 21.85 -11.43 0.74
N ASP A 146 22.75 -10.91 -0.11
CA ASP A 146 24.16 -10.74 0.21
C ASP A 146 24.40 -9.54 1.15
N ASP A 147 25.63 -9.36 1.63
CA ASP A 147 25.96 -8.33 2.61
C ASP A 147 25.58 -6.91 2.15
N ASP A 148 25.69 -6.62 0.85
CA ASP A 148 25.32 -5.32 0.29
C ASP A 148 23.79 -5.13 0.32
N ASP A 149 23.03 -6.14 -0.04
CA ASP A 149 21.58 -6.12 0.00
C ASP A 149 21.07 -5.99 1.44
N LEU A 150 21.63 -6.77 2.37
CA LEU A 150 21.27 -6.76 3.79
C LEU A 150 21.55 -5.39 4.42
N LYS A 151 22.68 -4.78 4.08
CA LYS A 151 23.05 -3.44 4.55
C LYS A 151 22.09 -2.38 4.02
N LEU A 152 21.72 -2.44 2.74
CA LEU A 152 20.77 -1.52 2.14
C LEU A 152 19.37 -1.63 2.74
N LEU A 153 18.95 -2.85 3.04
CA LEU A 153 17.64 -3.10 3.65
C LEU A 153 17.62 -2.88 5.15
N GLY A 154 18.82 -2.82 5.80
CA GLY A 154 18.94 -2.64 7.24
C GLY A 154 18.43 -3.84 8.04
N ILE A 155 18.59 -5.05 7.50
CA ILE A 155 18.12 -6.31 8.12
C ILE A 155 19.23 -7.37 8.08
N ASP A 156 19.08 -8.42 8.88
CA ASP A 156 19.94 -9.60 8.82
C ASP A 156 19.46 -10.60 7.74
N GLU A 157 20.35 -11.52 7.37
CA GLU A 157 20.12 -12.55 6.36
C GLU A 157 18.87 -13.40 6.66
N LYS A 158 18.72 -13.83 7.91
CA LYS A 158 17.61 -14.67 8.32
C LYS A 158 16.27 -13.97 8.14
N LYS A 159 16.21 -12.69 8.50
CA LYS A 159 15.02 -11.84 8.34
C LYS A 159 14.75 -11.58 6.85
N PHE A 160 15.80 -11.39 6.04
CA PHE A 160 15.66 -11.23 4.60
C PHE A 160 14.95 -12.42 3.97
N PHE A 161 15.48 -13.63 4.16
CA PHE A 161 14.89 -14.83 3.54
C PHE A 161 13.49 -15.12 4.08
N PHE A 162 13.25 -14.94 5.38
CA PHE A 162 11.91 -15.10 5.94
C PHE A 162 10.89 -14.16 5.30
N ASN A 163 11.23 -12.87 5.17
CA ASN A 163 10.35 -11.88 4.55
C ASN A 163 10.16 -12.15 3.06
N ALA A 164 11.24 -12.48 2.34
CA ALA A 164 11.20 -12.77 0.92
C ALA A 164 10.34 -14.00 0.62
N ASP A 165 10.49 -15.09 1.35
CA ASP A 165 9.68 -16.31 1.19
C ASP A 165 8.20 -16.05 1.49
N TYR A 166 7.89 -15.25 2.50
CA TYR A 166 6.53 -14.86 2.78
C TYR A 166 5.92 -14.05 1.63
N LEU A 167 6.64 -13.03 1.13
CA LEU A 167 6.19 -12.19 0.03
C LEU A 167 6.09 -12.94 -1.31
N LEU A 168 6.91 -13.98 -1.52
CA LEU A 168 6.73 -14.96 -2.60
C LEU A 168 5.36 -15.65 -2.50
N SER A 169 4.98 -16.11 -1.32
CA SER A 169 3.70 -16.80 -1.09
C SER A 169 2.48 -15.91 -1.36
N VAL A 170 2.65 -14.60 -1.23
CA VAL A 170 1.61 -13.58 -1.52
C VAL A 170 1.61 -13.16 -3.00
N GLY A 171 2.65 -13.50 -3.76
CA GLY A 171 2.77 -13.20 -5.19
C GLY A 171 3.31 -11.80 -5.53
N VAL A 172 3.77 -11.04 -4.53
CA VAL A 172 4.38 -9.71 -4.74
C VAL A 172 5.86 -9.79 -5.09
N LEU A 173 6.51 -10.92 -4.81
CA LEU A 173 7.86 -11.26 -5.28
C LEU A 173 7.83 -12.46 -6.20
N VAL A 174 8.91 -12.60 -6.97
CA VAL A 174 9.26 -13.81 -7.73
C VAL A 174 10.73 -14.14 -7.46
N ARG A 175 11.04 -15.43 -7.37
CA ARG A 175 12.39 -15.95 -7.23
C ARG A 175 12.83 -16.57 -8.56
N LEU A 176 13.94 -16.09 -9.10
CA LEU A 176 14.50 -16.58 -10.36
C LEU A 176 15.91 -17.15 -10.12
N PRO A 177 16.20 -18.34 -10.63
CA PRO A 177 17.54 -18.89 -10.61
C PRO A 177 18.47 -18.08 -11.51
N ARG A 178 19.68 -17.81 -11.03
CA ARG A 178 20.75 -17.20 -11.82
C ARG A 178 21.99 -18.09 -11.80
N PHE A 179 22.69 -18.07 -12.90
CA PHE A 179 23.94 -18.81 -13.08
C PHE A 179 25.03 -17.81 -13.44
N ASN A 180 26.04 -17.74 -12.62
CA ASN A 180 27.24 -16.95 -12.89
C ASN A 180 28.41 -17.89 -13.19
N LEU A 181 29.18 -17.55 -14.21
CA LEU A 181 30.46 -18.22 -14.48
C LEU A 181 31.54 -17.48 -13.69
N GLU A 182 32.17 -18.15 -12.74
CA GLU A 182 33.32 -17.60 -12.02
C GLU A 182 34.59 -17.62 -12.88
N ASP A 183 35.58 -16.82 -12.49
CA ASP A 183 36.88 -16.73 -13.20
C ASP A 183 37.60 -18.07 -13.32
N ASN A 184 37.34 -19.00 -12.40
CA ASN A 184 37.86 -20.37 -12.42
C ASN A 184 37.12 -21.33 -13.37
N GLY A 185 36.10 -20.83 -14.08
CA GLY A 185 35.24 -21.62 -14.98
C GLY A 185 34.13 -22.40 -14.25
N ALA A 186 33.98 -22.26 -12.94
CA ALA A 186 32.88 -22.90 -12.23
C ALA A 186 31.55 -22.15 -12.46
N LEU A 187 30.49 -22.93 -12.69
CA LEU A 187 29.15 -22.41 -12.77
C LEU A 187 28.57 -22.36 -11.33
N VAL A 188 28.34 -21.16 -10.82
CA VAL A 188 27.72 -20.94 -9.50
C VAL A 188 26.27 -20.59 -9.67
N TYR A 189 25.44 -21.29 -8.94
CA TYR A 189 24.01 -21.08 -8.86
C TYR A 189 23.65 -20.23 -7.63
N HIS A 190 22.76 -19.24 -7.82
CA HIS A 190 22.13 -18.51 -6.74
C HIS A 190 20.72 -18.08 -7.15
N ASP A 191 19.88 -17.87 -6.15
CA ASP A 191 18.55 -17.33 -6.35
C ASP A 191 18.56 -15.81 -6.24
N GLU A 192 17.81 -15.15 -7.11
CA GLU A 192 17.55 -13.70 -7.01
C GLU A 192 16.04 -13.46 -6.86
N TYR A 193 15.70 -12.49 -6.01
CA TYR A 193 14.33 -12.08 -5.74
C TYR A 193 14.01 -10.77 -6.46
N PHE A 194 12.89 -10.75 -7.15
CA PHE A 194 12.42 -9.59 -7.91
C PHE A 194 11.03 -9.19 -7.45
N VAL A 195 10.78 -7.88 -7.33
CA VAL A 195 9.43 -7.37 -7.12
C VAL A 195 8.64 -7.56 -8.41
N THR A 196 7.51 -8.25 -8.35
CA THR A 196 6.62 -8.43 -9.51
C THR A 196 5.97 -7.10 -9.90
N GLN A 197 5.43 -7.00 -11.12
CA GLN A 197 4.63 -5.82 -11.50
C GLN A 197 3.44 -5.64 -10.56
N TYR A 198 2.81 -6.74 -10.11
CA TYR A 198 1.78 -6.70 -9.09
C TYR A 198 2.28 -6.12 -7.77
N GLY A 199 3.48 -6.50 -7.33
CA GLY A 199 4.10 -5.95 -6.12
C GLY A 199 4.41 -4.46 -6.23
N VAL A 200 4.88 -3.99 -7.38
CA VAL A 200 5.09 -2.56 -7.66
C VAL A 200 3.77 -1.80 -7.61
N ASP A 201 2.77 -2.26 -8.36
CA ASP A 201 1.45 -1.64 -8.40
C ASP A 201 0.80 -1.60 -7.00
N PHE A 202 0.97 -2.68 -6.21
CA PHE A 202 0.49 -2.75 -4.83
C PHE A 202 1.15 -1.69 -3.94
N VAL A 203 2.48 -1.58 -3.98
CA VAL A 203 3.22 -0.56 -3.19
C VAL A 203 2.76 0.84 -3.57
N GLU A 204 2.68 1.15 -4.87
CA GLU A 204 2.23 2.45 -5.35
C GLU A 204 0.80 2.78 -4.92
N TYR A 205 -0.06 1.76 -4.83
CA TYR A 205 -1.45 1.92 -4.47
C TYR A 205 -1.69 2.05 -2.97
N VAL A 206 -0.83 1.44 -2.15
CA VAL A 206 -0.96 1.44 -0.68
C VAL A 206 -0.13 2.54 -0.02
N ARG A 207 0.92 3.04 -0.69
CA ARG A 207 1.74 4.12 -0.15
C ARG A 207 0.97 5.43 0.00
N ASP A 208 1.44 6.28 0.89
CA ASP A 208 0.91 7.62 1.07
C ASP A 208 1.28 8.52 -0.12
N GLN A 209 0.30 9.05 -0.81
CA GLN A 209 0.51 9.94 -1.96
C GLN A 209 0.94 11.37 -1.54
N ASP A 210 0.72 11.73 -0.26
CA ASP A 210 1.18 13.02 0.28
C ASP A 210 2.71 13.06 0.43
N MET A 211 3.34 11.92 0.73
CA MET A 211 4.79 11.83 0.95
C MET A 211 5.62 11.98 -0.34
N THR A 212 5.01 11.83 -1.52
CA THR A 212 5.74 11.93 -2.79
C THR A 212 5.97 13.36 -3.25
N GLU A 213 5.13 14.30 -2.82
CA GLU A 213 5.29 15.73 -3.16
C GLU A 213 6.31 16.42 -2.26
N ASP A 214 6.33 16.11 -0.96
CA ASP A 214 7.29 16.67 -0.01
C ASP A 214 8.73 16.21 -0.28
N ALA A 215 8.93 14.92 -0.61
CA ALA A 215 10.24 14.39 -0.96
C ALA A 215 10.81 14.98 -2.26
N ALA A 216 9.96 15.25 -3.25
CA ALA A 216 10.37 15.89 -4.51
C ALA A 216 10.74 17.37 -4.32
N VAL A 217 10.11 18.06 -3.37
CA VAL A 217 10.41 19.46 -3.05
C VAL A 217 11.71 19.59 -2.26
N GLU A 218 12.01 18.65 -1.33
CA GLU A 218 13.28 18.67 -0.58
C GLU A 218 14.47 18.35 -1.49
N GLU A 219 14.34 17.46 -2.46
CA GLU A 219 15.42 17.11 -3.39
C GLU A 219 15.75 18.25 -4.36
N VAL A 220 14.75 19.05 -4.78
CA VAL A 220 14.94 20.26 -5.60
C VAL A 220 15.51 21.44 -4.77
N ALA A 221 15.27 21.48 -3.47
CA ALA A 221 15.79 22.53 -2.59
C ALA A 221 17.25 22.29 -2.14
N MET A 222 17.80 21.09 -2.32
CA MET A 222 19.19 20.74 -2.00
C MET A 222 20.13 20.73 -3.23
N THR A 223 19.63 21.03 -4.43
CA THR A 223 20.42 21.21 -5.65
C THR A 223 20.49 22.68 -6.04
#